data_e757519278923a5f8b048cdb1a769795
#
_entry.id   e757519278923a5f8b048cdb1a769795
#
_cell.length_a   1.000
_cell.length_b   1.000
_cell.length_c   1.000
_cell.angle_alpha   90.00
_cell.angle_beta   90.00
_cell.angle_gamma   90.00
#
_symmetry.space_group_name_H-M   'P 1'
#
loop_
_entity.id
_entity.type
_entity.pdbx_description
1 polymer ?
#
loop_
_entity_poly.entity_id
_entity_poly.type
_entity_poly.pdbx_seq_one_letter_code
_entity_poly.pdbx_strand_id
1 'polypeptide(L)'
;MRSAFFGPARRVTTCTALALSVGMAVASPAVAETGPRSVVEQPQSADTTTPKLDMSQPAVGTGTARAAAAAAVVPARFDVDGDGRTDLIHRKQDGRTYIAPTATAQATKFETADSLLFQNLDLVPLGDQNGTGRPELLTVPRNGVLRLYTEVTRTSGSLAWSGNGWNIYNKVFSPGDINGDGRADLLARQYNGDLYYYRATGTTTAPFAGRVKVGPGWGVYDQVVGIGDNSGDGRGDVVARATDGRLYFYGSTGDPASPFKPRKELGKGWNTYNQIVAPDDRNGDGRADLLARDQAGALWAYSGLGNGSYSTRVKLSGSWLGVDQFAGAGNIPTAGRSGFLGRDRAGTLFWYGDQNNGKLTARAQWGTTGGWTGANLAYVSALDEGAFADLLEIYRGHLYNNDRDLGGGWQIYNLLVGPGDLSGDGKADLLARDGSGVLWLYRGNGSGSGVASRIRVGDGWSGYNRILGAGDYSGDGRTDLLARDRAGSLWLYRGTGSATAPFAGRVQIGGGWNAYTKLVAPGDLNGDGKGDLLGVNAAGELYRHLGTGTGSALSPGAKIGYGFQTYSDLY
;
A
#
# COMPACT_ATOMS: atom_id res chain seq x y z
N MET A 1 16.18 49.07 18.83
CA MET A 1 14.89 48.65 19.35
C MET A 1 14.06 48.14 18.18
N ARG A 2 14.02 46.86 17.94
CA ARG A 2 13.14 46.25 16.94
C ARG A 2 12.14 45.42 17.72
N SER A 3 10.89 45.87 17.76
CA SER A 3 9.78 45.12 18.34
C SER A 3 9.43 43.96 17.40
N ALA A 4 9.63 42.76 17.89
CA ALA A 4 9.11 41.55 17.25
C ALA A 4 7.58 41.51 17.48
N PHE A 5 6.82 41.68 16.41
CA PHE A 5 5.38 41.36 16.42
C PHE A 5 5.24 39.84 16.37
N PHE A 6 4.88 39.26 17.48
CA PHE A 6 4.37 37.88 17.51
C PHE A 6 2.95 37.91 16.91
N GLY A 7 2.80 37.41 15.71
CA GLY A 7 1.50 37.05 15.14
C GLY A 7 0.90 35.89 15.93
N PRO A 8 -0.44 35.74 15.95
CA PRO A 8 -1.07 34.65 16.70
C PRO A 8 -0.56 33.30 16.17
N ALA A 9 -0.10 32.46 17.08
CA ALA A 9 0.36 31.11 16.79
C ALA A 9 -0.81 30.29 16.20
N ARG A 10 -0.85 30.18 14.88
CA ARG A 10 -1.88 29.44 14.15
C ARG A 10 -1.54 27.98 13.99
N ARG A 11 -0.40 27.55 14.45
CA ARG A 11 0.13 26.25 14.02
C ARG A 11 0.49 25.37 15.18
N VAL A 12 0.12 24.16 14.97
CA VAL A 12 0.35 23.03 15.86
C VAL A 12 1.83 22.79 15.98
N THR A 13 2.25 22.68 17.18
CA THR A 13 3.54 22.13 17.55
C THR A 13 3.63 20.68 17.07
N THR A 14 4.69 20.39 16.33
CA THR A 14 5.22 19.07 16.03
C THR A 14 4.31 17.87 16.28
N CYS A 15 3.97 17.13 15.22
CA CYS A 15 3.57 15.73 15.33
C CYS A 15 4.71 14.92 15.94
N THR A 16 4.89 15.03 17.25
CA THR A 16 5.61 14.02 17.99
C THR A 16 4.71 12.79 18.02
N ALA A 17 5.24 11.66 17.63
CA ALA A 17 4.57 10.38 17.64
C ALA A 17 3.60 10.27 18.82
N LEU A 18 2.30 10.06 18.52
CA LEU A 18 1.32 9.72 19.55
C LEU A 18 1.72 8.36 20.13
N ALA A 19 2.53 8.39 21.17
CA ALA A 19 2.58 7.30 22.12
C ALA A 19 1.23 7.28 22.83
N LEU A 20 0.43 6.24 22.65
CA LEU A 20 -0.76 6.00 23.44
C LEU A 20 -0.36 5.88 24.92
N SER A 21 -0.54 6.95 25.67
CA SER A 21 -0.63 6.86 27.12
C SER A 21 -2.09 6.58 27.47
N VAL A 22 -2.33 5.47 28.12
CA VAL A 22 -3.60 5.16 28.79
C VAL A 22 -3.79 6.17 29.92
N GLY A 23 -4.63 7.18 29.70
CA GLY A 23 -5.05 8.13 30.72
C GLY A 23 -6.41 7.71 31.28
N MET A 24 -6.49 7.59 32.59
CA MET A 24 -7.74 7.36 33.33
C MET A 24 -8.82 8.40 32.97
N ALA A 25 -9.98 7.92 32.61
CA ALA A 25 -11.16 8.72 32.36
C ALA A 25 -11.68 9.33 33.66
N VAL A 26 -11.56 10.65 33.80
CA VAL A 26 -12.37 11.44 34.75
C VAL A 26 -13.64 11.81 33.99
N ALA A 27 -14.80 11.39 34.48
CA ALA A 27 -16.08 11.68 33.88
C ALA A 27 -16.36 13.18 33.94
N SER A 28 -16.29 13.85 32.79
CA SER A 28 -16.83 15.18 32.56
C SER A 28 -18.25 15.10 32.02
N PRO A 29 -19.16 16.06 32.33
CA PRO A 29 -20.56 16.00 31.92
C PRO A 29 -20.67 15.96 30.39
N ALA A 30 -21.55 15.12 29.88
CA ALA A 30 -21.82 14.91 28.47
C ALA A 30 -22.24 16.22 27.78
N VAL A 31 -21.30 16.87 27.08
CA VAL A 31 -21.61 17.85 26.05
C VAL A 31 -22.12 17.04 24.85
N ALA A 32 -23.31 17.34 24.35
CA ALA A 32 -23.88 16.69 23.19
C ALA A 32 -22.89 16.74 22.02
N GLU A 33 -22.45 15.57 21.57
CA GLU A 33 -21.50 15.41 20.47
C GLU A 33 -22.15 15.86 19.17
N THR A 34 -21.82 17.06 18.71
CA THR A 34 -22.37 17.68 17.49
C THR A 34 -21.60 17.33 16.22
N GLY A 35 -20.62 16.40 16.30
CA GLY A 35 -19.78 16.00 15.18
C GLY A 35 -20.31 14.78 14.42
N PRO A 36 -19.77 14.53 13.22
CA PRO A 36 -20.12 13.35 12.43
C PRO A 36 -19.77 12.07 13.20
N ARG A 37 -20.67 11.10 13.12
CA ARG A 37 -20.47 9.78 13.74
C ARG A 37 -20.29 8.73 12.67
N SER A 38 -19.33 7.85 12.87
CA SER A 38 -19.19 6.65 12.07
C SER A 38 -20.32 5.68 12.46
N VAL A 39 -20.91 4.98 11.48
CA VAL A 39 -21.85 3.88 11.71
C VAL A 39 -21.13 2.64 12.25
N VAL A 40 -19.81 2.66 12.21
CA VAL A 40 -18.97 1.60 12.75
C VAL A 40 -19.09 1.63 14.27
N GLU A 41 -19.45 0.50 14.88
CA GLU A 41 -19.28 0.26 16.31
C GLU A 41 -17.93 0.80 16.77
N GLN A 42 -17.91 1.39 17.97
CA GLN A 42 -16.66 1.92 18.54
C GLN A 42 -15.54 0.89 18.32
N PRO A 43 -14.39 1.29 17.82
CA PRO A 43 -13.28 0.37 17.71
C PRO A 43 -13.02 -0.16 19.12
N GLN A 44 -13.27 -1.44 19.33
CA GLN A 44 -12.55 -2.14 20.38
C GLN A 44 -11.09 -1.75 20.18
N SER A 45 -10.45 -1.30 21.23
CA SER A 45 -9.04 -0.89 21.24
C SER A 45 -8.30 -1.81 20.27
N ALA A 46 -7.75 -1.23 19.21
CA ALA A 46 -7.05 -2.03 18.21
C ALA A 46 -6.08 -2.89 18.98
N ASP A 47 -6.32 -4.18 19.03
CA ASP A 47 -5.46 -5.11 19.72
C ASP A 47 -4.09 -4.97 19.07
N THR A 48 -3.19 -4.27 19.76
CA THR A 48 -1.84 -3.98 19.26
C THR A 48 -0.99 -5.24 19.27
N THR A 49 -1.52 -6.34 19.83
CA THR A 49 -0.86 -7.64 19.77
C THR A 49 -1.01 -8.20 18.36
N THR A 50 0.11 -8.40 17.69
CA THR A 50 0.12 -9.18 16.44
C THR A 50 -0.37 -10.58 16.78
N PRO A 51 -1.43 -11.10 16.12
CA PRO A 51 -1.91 -12.44 16.41
C PRO A 51 -0.81 -13.45 16.11
N LYS A 52 -0.78 -14.51 16.90
CA LYS A 52 0.16 -15.62 16.64
C LYS A 52 -0.29 -16.34 15.38
N LEU A 53 0.63 -16.48 14.43
CA LEU A 53 0.43 -17.40 13.33
C LEU A 53 0.79 -18.80 13.82
N ASP A 54 -0.22 -19.66 14.01
CA ASP A 54 0.04 -21.06 14.35
C ASP A 54 0.49 -21.80 13.09
N MET A 55 1.79 -21.96 12.96
CA MET A 55 2.43 -22.68 11.87
C MET A 55 2.48 -24.20 12.14
N SER A 56 2.06 -24.66 13.33
CA SER A 56 2.14 -26.07 13.71
C SER A 56 0.88 -26.88 13.41
N GLN A 57 -0.17 -26.28 12.87
CA GLN A 57 -1.42 -27.01 12.59
C GLN A 57 -1.19 -28.06 11.49
N PRO A 58 -1.53 -29.35 11.76
CA PRO A 58 -1.41 -30.40 10.77
C PRO A 58 -2.31 -30.14 9.56
N ALA A 59 -1.89 -30.64 8.40
CA ALA A 59 -2.74 -30.65 7.21
C ALA A 59 -4.07 -31.32 7.52
N VAL A 60 -5.18 -30.60 7.35
CA VAL A 60 -6.51 -31.21 7.41
C VAL A 60 -6.75 -31.93 6.10
N GLY A 61 -6.39 -33.18 6.06
CA GLY A 61 -6.63 -34.07 4.92
C GLY A 61 -6.45 -35.51 5.36
N THR A 62 -7.55 -36.16 5.74
CA THR A 62 -7.60 -37.63 5.85
C THR A 62 -7.63 -38.26 4.46
N GLY A 63 -6.65 -37.95 3.64
CA GLY A 63 -6.31 -38.76 2.47
C GLY A 63 -5.14 -39.62 2.88
N THR A 64 -5.30 -40.95 2.82
CA THR A 64 -4.24 -41.91 3.02
C THR A 64 -2.98 -41.42 2.31
N ALA A 65 -1.99 -40.97 3.09
CA ALA A 65 -0.69 -40.59 2.59
C ALA A 65 -0.09 -41.81 1.90
N ARG A 66 -0.14 -41.81 0.59
CA ARG A 66 0.75 -42.67 -0.19
C ARG A 66 2.15 -42.16 0.12
N ALA A 67 3.00 -42.99 0.68
CA ALA A 67 4.37 -42.65 0.94
C ALA A 67 4.97 -42.09 -0.36
N ALA A 68 5.03 -40.80 -0.49
CA ALA A 68 5.76 -40.10 -1.52
C ALA A 68 7.24 -40.35 -1.20
N ALA A 69 8.03 -40.67 -2.22
CA ALA A 69 9.49 -40.53 -2.15
C ALA A 69 9.78 -39.18 -1.47
N ALA A 70 10.78 -39.17 -0.56
CA ALA A 70 11.11 -37.97 0.21
C ALA A 70 11.13 -36.74 -0.74
N ALA A 71 10.07 -35.95 -0.70
CA ALA A 71 9.99 -34.72 -1.48
C ALA A 71 11.13 -33.84 -0.98
N ALA A 72 11.85 -33.22 -1.90
CA ALA A 72 12.86 -32.24 -1.52
C ALA A 72 12.15 -31.23 -0.61
N VAL A 73 12.68 -31.05 0.60
CA VAL A 73 12.13 -30.11 1.56
C VAL A 73 12.19 -28.73 0.91
N VAL A 74 11.07 -28.06 0.75
CA VAL A 74 11.04 -26.67 0.28
C VAL A 74 11.75 -25.82 1.33
N PRO A 75 12.90 -25.21 1.01
CA PRO A 75 13.64 -24.44 1.99
C PRO A 75 12.83 -23.21 2.40
N ALA A 76 12.78 -22.92 3.69
CA ALA A 76 12.20 -21.69 4.20
C ALA A 76 12.96 -20.48 3.64
N ARG A 77 12.26 -19.57 2.93
CA ARG A 77 12.89 -18.38 2.36
C ARG A 77 13.17 -17.31 3.41
N PHE A 78 12.65 -17.44 4.63
CA PHE A 78 12.93 -16.50 5.69
C PHE A 78 12.81 -17.18 7.07
N ASP A 79 13.87 -17.82 7.50
CA ASP A 79 13.99 -18.47 8.81
C ASP A 79 15.10 -17.77 9.60
N VAL A 80 14.73 -16.92 10.57
CA VAL A 80 15.68 -16.13 11.37
C VAL A 80 16.00 -16.80 12.71
N ASP A 81 15.23 -17.81 13.12
CA ASP A 81 15.45 -18.53 14.38
C ASP A 81 15.99 -19.96 14.19
N GLY A 82 16.10 -20.43 12.95
CA GLY A 82 16.72 -21.72 12.60
C GLY A 82 15.81 -22.92 12.87
N ASP A 83 14.48 -22.74 12.94
CA ASP A 83 13.53 -23.82 13.21
C ASP A 83 13.09 -24.59 11.94
N GLY A 84 13.60 -24.18 10.78
CA GLY A 84 13.31 -24.78 9.46
C GLY A 84 12.00 -24.30 8.83
N ARG A 85 11.35 -23.31 9.40
CA ARG A 85 10.08 -22.75 8.91
C ARG A 85 10.22 -21.27 8.56
N THR A 86 9.42 -20.81 7.62
CA THR A 86 9.42 -19.40 7.26
C THR A 86 8.77 -18.55 8.36
N ASP A 87 9.52 -17.56 8.84
CA ASP A 87 9.05 -16.54 9.76
C ASP A 87 8.24 -15.46 9.04
N LEU A 88 7.28 -14.88 9.74
CA LEU A 88 6.39 -13.89 9.17
C LEU A 88 6.98 -12.47 9.28
N ILE A 89 7.24 -11.86 8.12
CA ILE A 89 7.60 -10.44 8.05
C ILE A 89 6.36 -9.64 7.65
N HIS A 90 6.12 -8.52 8.32
CA HIS A 90 5.03 -7.63 7.97
C HIS A 90 5.32 -6.19 8.35
N ARG A 91 4.76 -5.27 7.58
CA ARG A 91 4.69 -3.85 7.93
C ARG A 91 3.36 -3.58 8.61
N LYS A 92 3.38 -2.85 9.72
CA LYS A 92 2.15 -2.38 10.40
C LYS A 92 1.74 -1.02 9.86
N GLN A 93 0.53 -0.58 10.23
CA GLN A 93 -0.01 0.74 9.89
C GLN A 93 0.82 1.91 10.43
N ASP A 94 1.72 1.68 11.40
CA ASP A 94 2.69 2.68 11.86
C ASP A 94 3.88 2.87 10.90
N GLY A 95 3.88 2.15 9.76
CA GLY A 95 4.94 2.17 8.75
C GLY A 95 6.17 1.32 9.11
N ARG A 96 6.19 0.70 10.29
CA ARG A 96 7.34 -0.07 10.78
C ARG A 96 7.24 -1.54 10.39
N THR A 97 8.40 -2.13 10.12
CA THR A 97 8.53 -3.56 9.82
C THR A 97 8.71 -4.37 11.10
N TYR A 98 8.07 -5.52 11.15
CA TYR A 98 8.13 -6.47 12.26
C TYR A 98 8.41 -7.86 11.74
N ILE A 99 9.18 -8.63 12.50
CA ILE A 99 9.45 -10.06 12.27
C ILE A 99 8.84 -10.84 13.43
N ALA A 100 8.01 -11.82 13.09
CA ALA A 100 7.38 -12.73 14.04
C ALA A 100 7.88 -14.15 13.76
N PRO A 101 8.90 -14.63 14.50
CA PRO A 101 9.38 -16.00 14.38
C PRO A 101 8.29 -17.01 14.73
N THR A 102 8.27 -18.13 14.00
CA THR A 102 7.27 -19.18 14.20
C THR A 102 7.37 -19.83 15.59
N ALA A 103 8.58 -20.04 16.08
CA ALA A 103 8.81 -20.67 17.38
C ALA A 103 8.29 -19.84 18.58
N THR A 104 8.37 -18.51 18.52
CA THR A 104 7.96 -17.64 19.62
C THR A 104 6.69 -16.87 19.35
N ALA A 105 6.34 -16.67 18.08
CA ALA A 105 5.20 -15.88 17.59
C ALA A 105 5.14 -14.44 18.14
N GLN A 106 6.19 -13.96 18.79
CA GLN A 106 6.28 -12.60 19.32
C GLN A 106 6.95 -11.71 18.28
N ALA A 107 6.17 -10.83 17.66
CA ALA A 107 6.69 -9.87 16.70
C ALA A 107 7.65 -8.88 17.36
N THR A 108 8.85 -8.75 16.80
CA THR A 108 9.85 -7.76 17.18
C THR A 108 10.04 -6.76 16.05
N LYS A 109 10.30 -5.50 16.40
CA LYS A 109 10.58 -4.45 15.43
C LYS A 109 11.91 -4.76 14.75
N PHE A 110 11.89 -4.74 13.42
CA PHE A 110 13.07 -4.87 12.58
C PHE A 110 13.62 -3.48 12.26
N GLU A 111 14.86 -3.24 12.63
CA GLU A 111 15.54 -1.97 12.38
C GLU A 111 16.87 -2.24 11.68
N THR A 112 17.18 -1.48 10.66
CA THR A 112 18.50 -1.45 10.04
C THR A 112 19.20 -0.15 10.41
N ALA A 113 20.53 -0.09 10.25
CA ALA A 113 21.31 1.15 10.42
C ALA A 113 20.84 2.26 9.47
N ASP A 114 20.17 1.89 8.40
CA ASP A 114 19.53 2.78 7.44
C ASP A 114 18.11 3.06 7.93
N SER A 115 17.86 4.21 8.54
CA SER A 115 16.58 4.63 9.12
C SER A 115 15.44 4.80 8.08
N LEU A 116 15.67 4.41 6.82
CA LEU A 116 14.75 4.54 5.69
C LEU A 116 13.76 3.38 5.57
N LEU A 117 13.62 2.51 6.56
CA LEU A 117 12.66 1.39 6.53
C LEU A 117 11.20 1.84 6.42
N PHE A 118 10.88 3.05 6.80
CA PHE A 118 9.54 3.63 6.63
C PHE A 118 9.16 3.88 5.16
N GLN A 119 10.15 3.95 4.29
CA GLN A 119 10.00 4.23 2.86
C GLN A 119 9.94 2.96 2.02
N ASN A 120 10.07 1.77 2.63
CA ASN A 120 9.97 0.53 1.89
C ASN A 120 8.52 0.27 1.49
N LEU A 121 8.28 0.19 0.19
CA LEU A 121 7.01 -0.22 -0.39
C LEU A 121 6.77 -1.70 -0.13
N ASP A 122 7.77 -2.53 -0.45
CA ASP A 122 7.67 -3.98 -0.35
C ASP A 122 8.93 -4.59 0.28
N LEU A 123 8.79 -5.81 0.75
CA LEU A 123 9.81 -6.64 1.37
C LEU A 123 9.78 -8.00 0.68
N VAL A 124 10.92 -8.48 0.18
CA VAL A 124 11.00 -9.72 -0.57
C VAL A 124 11.98 -10.68 0.10
N PRO A 125 11.50 -11.73 0.77
CA PRO A 125 12.34 -12.80 1.30
C PRO A 125 13.03 -13.56 0.17
N LEU A 126 14.34 -13.83 0.32
CA LEU A 126 15.14 -14.53 -0.69
C LEU A 126 15.69 -15.89 -0.23
N GLY A 127 15.63 -16.21 1.07
CA GLY A 127 16.36 -17.35 1.62
C GLY A 127 17.84 -17.05 1.79
N ASP A 128 18.60 -18.07 2.15
CA ASP A 128 20.05 -18.01 2.29
C ASP A 128 20.72 -18.09 0.91
N GLN A 129 21.13 -16.96 0.36
CA GLN A 129 21.74 -16.85 -0.96
C GLN A 129 23.26 -17.04 -0.93
N ASN A 130 23.87 -16.85 0.22
CA ASN A 130 25.33 -16.81 0.38
C ASN A 130 25.89 -18.00 1.17
N GLY A 131 25.03 -18.91 1.67
CA GLY A 131 25.41 -20.12 2.39
C GLY A 131 25.85 -19.89 3.83
N THR A 132 25.43 -18.79 4.46
CA THR A 132 25.79 -18.46 5.87
C THR A 132 24.84 -19.09 6.89
N GLY A 133 23.74 -19.69 6.45
CA GLY A 133 22.67 -20.21 7.30
C GLY A 133 21.70 -19.15 7.80
N ARG A 134 21.77 -17.91 7.26
CA ARG A 134 20.86 -16.82 7.56
C ARG A 134 20.18 -16.29 6.29
N PRO A 135 18.90 -15.93 6.37
CA PRO A 135 18.20 -15.46 5.18
C PRO A 135 18.64 -14.06 4.76
N GLU A 136 18.52 -13.79 3.46
CA GLU A 136 18.60 -12.47 2.88
C GLU A 136 17.21 -11.87 2.68
N LEU A 137 17.15 -10.54 2.81
CA LEU A 137 15.95 -9.74 2.61
C LEU A 137 16.21 -8.62 1.61
N LEU A 138 15.41 -8.57 0.54
CA LEU A 138 15.35 -7.38 -0.31
C LEU A 138 14.31 -6.40 0.22
N THR A 139 14.65 -5.13 0.22
CA THR A 139 13.70 -4.05 0.41
C THR A 139 13.50 -3.29 -0.89
N VAL A 140 12.26 -2.96 -1.19
CA VAL A 140 11.85 -2.23 -2.38
C VAL A 140 11.35 -0.86 -1.96
N PRO A 141 12.22 0.16 -1.90
CA PRO A 141 11.82 1.51 -1.53
C PRO A 141 11.18 2.27 -2.70
N ARG A 142 10.48 3.36 -2.40
CA ARG A 142 9.83 4.23 -3.39
C ARG A 142 10.79 4.82 -4.41
N ASN A 143 12.01 5.17 -3.97
CA ASN A 143 13.00 5.84 -4.82
C ASN A 143 13.66 4.93 -5.86
N GLY A 144 13.23 3.68 -5.98
CA GLY A 144 13.76 2.73 -6.95
C GLY A 144 15.19 2.25 -6.68
N VAL A 145 15.69 2.41 -5.45
CA VAL A 145 16.97 1.86 -5.01
C VAL A 145 16.72 0.55 -4.28
N LEU A 146 16.74 -0.57 -5.00
CA LEU A 146 16.61 -1.89 -4.39
C LEU A 146 17.80 -2.17 -3.46
N ARG A 147 17.55 -2.68 -2.25
CA ARG A 147 18.58 -2.96 -1.26
C ARG A 147 18.55 -4.40 -0.82
N LEU A 148 19.71 -5.04 -0.73
CA LEU A 148 19.88 -6.39 -0.18
C LEU A 148 20.48 -6.29 1.21
N TYR A 149 19.79 -6.88 2.18
CA TYR A 149 20.27 -7.06 3.54
C TYR A 149 20.63 -8.53 3.74
N THR A 150 21.81 -8.76 4.31
CA THR A 150 22.33 -10.07 4.72
C THR A 150 22.38 -10.16 6.23
N GLU A 151 22.72 -11.34 6.75
CA GLU A 151 22.80 -11.60 8.20
C GLU A 151 21.54 -11.16 8.93
N VAL A 152 20.39 -11.39 8.31
CA VAL A 152 19.11 -10.94 8.87
C VAL A 152 18.79 -11.73 10.13
N THR A 153 18.47 -10.99 11.17
CA THR A 153 18.03 -11.48 12.48
C THR A 153 16.61 -10.99 12.77
N ARG A 154 16.08 -11.33 13.92
CA ARG A 154 14.76 -10.83 14.38
C ARG A 154 14.67 -9.31 14.47
N THR A 155 15.78 -8.60 14.61
CA THR A 155 15.78 -7.16 14.90
C THR A 155 16.63 -6.33 13.95
N SER A 156 17.51 -6.94 13.16
CA SER A 156 18.47 -6.20 12.33
C SER A 156 18.94 -7.00 11.13
N GLY A 157 19.56 -6.30 10.18
CA GLY A 157 20.26 -6.87 9.02
C GLY A 157 21.36 -5.92 8.56
N SER A 158 22.34 -6.44 7.84
CA SER A 158 23.48 -5.69 7.31
C SER A 158 23.27 -5.38 5.83
N LEU A 159 23.35 -4.11 5.44
CA LEU A 159 23.25 -3.71 4.03
C LEU A 159 24.48 -4.22 3.25
N ALA A 160 24.25 -5.13 2.30
CA ALA A 160 25.30 -5.73 1.49
C ALA A 160 25.36 -5.15 0.07
N TRP A 161 24.20 -4.72 -0.48
CA TRP A 161 24.14 -4.21 -1.84
C TRP A 161 22.98 -3.24 -2.03
N SER A 162 23.18 -2.31 -3.00
CA SER A 162 22.14 -1.40 -3.47
C SER A 162 22.18 -1.28 -4.99
N GLY A 163 21.04 -1.34 -5.64
CA GLY A 163 20.89 -1.18 -7.09
C GLY A 163 19.86 -0.13 -7.45
N ASN A 164 20.21 0.78 -8.34
CA ASN A 164 19.34 1.85 -8.81
C ASN A 164 18.47 1.41 -10.00
N GLY A 165 17.41 2.19 -10.31
CA GLY A 165 16.60 2.04 -11.52
C GLY A 165 15.49 0.99 -11.41
N TRP A 166 15.10 0.58 -10.21
CA TRP A 166 14.00 -0.37 -9.99
C TRP A 166 12.62 0.29 -9.93
N ASN A 167 12.54 1.62 -9.94
CA ASN A 167 11.29 2.38 -10.05
C ASN A 167 10.53 2.18 -11.37
N ILE A 168 11.11 1.47 -12.33
CA ILE A 168 10.43 1.04 -13.56
C ILE A 168 9.48 -0.15 -13.34
N TYR A 169 9.52 -0.78 -12.16
CA TYR A 169 8.71 -1.94 -11.80
C TYR A 169 7.65 -1.57 -10.77
N ASN A 170 6.43 -2.04 -10.99
CA ASN A 170 5.35 -1.92 -10.02
C ASN A 170 5.27 -3.09 -9.04
N LYS A 171 5.93 -4.21 -9.34
CA LYS A 171 6.00 -5.38 -8.45
C LYS A 171 7.34 -6.09 -8.63
N VAL A 172 7.99 -6.39 -7.51
CA VAL A 172 9.19 -7.21 -7.42
C VAL A 172 8.91 -8.34 -6.44
N PHE A 173 9.23 -9.58 -6.77
CA PHE A 173 8.95 -10.74 -5.93
C PHE A 173 9.87 -11.91 -6.27
N SER A 174 10.05 -12.83 -5.33
CA SER A 174 10.83 -14.05 -5.54
C SER A 174 9.91 -15.28 -5.52
N PRO A 175 9.91 -16.10 -6.55
CA PRO A 175 9.21 -17.38 -6.53
C PRO A 175 10.02 -18.51 -5.86
N GLY A 176 11.28 -18.28 -5.51
CA GLY A 176 12.27 -19.27 -5.19
C GLY A 176 13.15 -19.56 -6.41
N ASP A 177 13.79 -20.70 -6.42
CA ASP A 177 14.68 -21.16 -7.49
C ASP A 177 13.86 -21.58 -8.73
N ILE A 178 13.89 -20.79 -9.79
CA ILE A 178 13.18 -21.10 -11.06
C ILE A 178 14.02 -22.03 -11.94
N ASN A 179 15.35 -21.87 -11.93
CA ASN A 179 16.24 -22.50 -12.88
C ASN A 179 16.86 -23.81 -12.37
N GLY A 180 16.70 -24.14 -11.08
CA GLY A 180 17.21 -25.35 -10.45
C GLY A 180 18.68 -25.27 -10.03
N ASP A 181 19.23 -24.05 -9.82
CA ASP A 181 20.62 -23.85 -9.38
C ASP A 181 20.77 -23.76 -7.85
N GLY A 182 19.69 -23.92 -7.11
CA GLY A 182 19.65 -23.91 -5.65
C GLY A 182 19.55 -22.52 -5.04
N ARG A 183 19.31 -21.46 -5.85
CA ARG A 183 19.22 -20.07 -5.38
C ARG A 183 17.89 -19.46 -5.76
N ALA A 184 17.33 -18.67 -4.85
CA ALA A 184 16.08 -18.00 -5.14
C ALA A 184 16.28 -16.83 -6.12
N ASP A 185 15.60 -16.94 -7.25
CA ASP A 185 15.60 -15.94 -8.31
C ASP A 185 14.62 -14.80 -8.06
N LEU A 186 14.66 -13.78 -8.92
CA LEU A 186 13.80 -12.62 -8.79
C LEU A 186 12.97 -12.40 -10.07
N LEU A 187 11.74 -12.04 -9.87
CA LEU A 187 10.84 -11.58 -10.92
C LEU A 187 10.45 -10.11 -10.69
N ALA A 188 10.36 -9.36 -11.76
CA ALA A 188 9.98 -7.95 -11.69
C ALA A 188 9.02 -7.59 -12.83
N ARG A 189 7.85 -7.03 -12.49
CA ARG A 189 6.82 -6.63 -13.43
C ARG A 189 6.86 -5.13 -13.64
N GLN A 190 6.98 -4.69 -14.88
CA GLN A 190 6.85 -3.30 -15.26
C GLN A 190 5.39 -2.83 -15.25
N TYR A 191 5.17 -1.51 -15.20
CA TYR A 191 3.86 -0.87 -15.23
C TYR A 191 3.05 -1.19 -16.51
N ASN A 192 3.72 -1.49 -17.62
CA ASN A 192 3.07 -1.92 -18.87
C ASN A 192 2.67 -3.41 -18.88
N GLY A 193 2.93 -4.14 -17.78
CA GLY A 193 2.64 -5.56 -17.67
C GLY A 193 3.70 -6.49 -18.26
N ASP A 194 4.85 -5.99 -18.67
CA ASP A 194 5.98 -6.85 -19.04
C ASP A 194 6.62 -7.45 -17.79
N LEU A 195 6.83 -8.76 -17.77
CA LEU A 195 7.53 -9.49 -16.71
C LEU A 195 8.97 -9.78 -17.10
N TYR A 196 9.88 -9.59 -16.16
CA TYR A 196 11.30 -9.86 -16.31
C TYR A 196 11.79 -10.82 -15.24
N TYR A 197 12.72 -11.69 -15.63
CA TYR A 197 13.42 -12.63 -14.78
C TYR A 197 14.86 -12.15 -14.53
N TYR A 198 15.33 -12.31 -13.31
CA TYR A 198 16.68 -12.05 -12.86
C TYR A 198 17.20 -13.28 -12.14
N ARG A 199 18.23 -13.92 -12.70
CA ARG A 199 18.87 -15.08 -12.08
C ARG A 199 19.72 -14.61 -10.89
N ALA A 200 19.62 -15.32 -9.77
CA ALA A 200 20.51 -15.12 -8.63
C ALA A 200 21.94 -15.57 -8.99
N THR A 201 22.94 -14.83 -8.52
CA THR A 201 24.36 -15.12 -8.79
C THR A 201 25.04 -15.88 -7.66
N GLY A 202 24.45 -15.89 -6.46
CA GLY A 202 25.07 -16.40 -5.24
C GLY A 202 26.10 -15.47 -4.61
N THR A 203 26.21 -14.21 -5.10
CA THR A 203 27.10 -13.22 -4.51
C THR A 203 26.30 -12.02 -4.00
N THR A 204 26.59 -11.58 -2.80
CA THR A 204 25.86 -10.47 -2.16
C THR A 204 26.22 -9.10 -2.71
N THR A 205 27.38 -8.98 -3.39
CA THR A 205 27.85 -7.71 -3.98
C THR A 205 27.32 -7.47 -5.41
N ALA A 206 26.82 -8.51 -6.08
CA ALA A 206 26.17 -8.45 -7.38
C ALA A 206 25.07 -9.54 -7.43
N PRO A 207 23.98 -9.42 -6.64
CA PRO A 207 23.08 -10.52 -6.33
C PRO A 207 22.31 -11.06 -7.53
N PHE A 208 22.15 -10.28 -8.60
CA PHE A 208 21.36 -10.66 -9.76
C PHE A 208 22.12 -10.45 -11.07
N ALA A 209 21.98 -11.39 -11.98
CA ALA A 209 22.44 -11.29 -13.35
C ALA A 209 21.59 -10.34 -14.18
N GLY A 210 22.00 -10.05 -15.41
CA GLY A 210 21.22 -9.25 -16.35
C GLY A 210 19.82 -9.82 -16.58
N ARG A 211 18.82 -8.95 -16.71
CA ARG A 211 17.41 -9.37 -16.86
C ARG A 211 17.12 -10.06 -18.18
N VAL A 212 16.23 -11.03 -18.13
CA VAL A 212 15.63 -11.70 -19.29
C VAL A 212 14.15 -11.35 -19.33
N LYS A 213 13.61 -10.97 -20.49
CA LYS A 213 12.17 -10.71 -20.64
C LYS A 213 11.42 -12.03 -20.70
N VAL A 214 10.52 -12.26 -19.76
CA VAL A 214 9.62 -13.43 -19.72
C VAL A 214 8.48 -13.27 -20.73
N GLY A 215 7.87 -12.07 -20.77
CA GLY A 215 6.80 -11.78 -21.71
C GLY A 215 5.86 -10.65 -21.26
N PRO A 216 4.97 -10.24 -22.15
CA PRO A 216 3.94 -9.23 -21.85
C PRO A 216 2.70 -9.86 -21.20
N GLY A 217 1.73 -9.01 -20.83
CA GLY A 217 0.37 -9.43 -20.46
C GLY A 217 0.17 -9.72 -18.97
N TRP A 218 1.18 -9.53 -18.12
CA TRP A 218 1.04 -9.72 -16.66
C TRP A 218 0.30 -8.57 -15.96
N GLY A 219 0.02 -7.49 -16.67
CA GLY A 219 -0.80 -6.37 -16.16
C GLY A 219 -2.28 -6.72 -15.92
N VAL A 220 -2.76 -7.88 -16.39
CA VAL A 220 -4.12 -8.36 -16.11
C VAL A 220 -4.28 -8.90 -14.69
N TYR A 221 -3.17 -9.09 -13.97
CA TYR A 221 -3.17 -9.60 -12.60
C TYR A 221 -2.98 -8.46 -11.60
N ASP A 222 -3.88 -8.38 -10.64
CA ASP A 222 -3.79 -7.44 -9.52
C ASP A 222 -2.97 -8.00 -8.34
N GLN A 223 -2.75 -9.32 -8.30
CA GLN A 223 -1.80 -9.95 -7.38
C GLN A 223 -0.95 -10.99 -8.09
N VAL A 224 0.36 -10.98 -7.81
CA VAL A 224 1.33 -11.97 -8.32
C VAL A 224 2.24 -12.40 -7.19
N VAL A 225 2.22 -13.66 -6.81
CA VAL A 225 2.90 -14.23 -5.64
C VAL A 225 3.87 -15.31 -6.09
N GLY A 226 5.12 -15.19 -5.69
CA GLY A 226 6.07 -16.29 -5.76
C GLY A 226 5.84 -17.25 -4.59
N ILE A 227 5.58 -18.52 -4.87
CA ILE A 227 5.04 -19.45 -3.87
C ILE A 227 6.01 -20.56 -3.44
N GLY A 228 7.23 -20.61 -3.96
CA GLY A 228 8.06 -21.81 -3.80
C GLY A 228 7.53 -22.96 -4.65
N ASP A 229 7.98 -24.18 -4.38
CA ASP A 229 7.58 -25.38 -5.14
C ASP A 229 6.22 -25.92 -4.64
N ASN A 230 5.19 -25.75 -5.43
CA ASN A 230 3.89 -26.44 -5.25
C ASN A 230 3.58 -27.42 -6.39
N SER A 231 4.47 -27.57 -7.36
CA SER A 231 4.35 -28.60 -8.41
C SER A 231 5.04 -29.90 -8.05
N GLY A 232 5.95 -29.90 -7.08
CA GLY A 232 6.74 -31.05 -6.64
C GLY A 232 7.93 -31.36 -7.56
N ASP A 233 8.36 -30.37 -8.36
CA ASP A 233 9.48 -30.52 -9.29
C ASP A 233 10.79 -29.88 -8.81
N GLY A 234 10.80 -29.36 -7.59
CA GLY A 234 11.96 -28.72 -6.94
C GLY A 234 12.19 -27.28 -7.37
N ARG A 235 11.26 -26.65 -8.12
CA ARG A 235 11.41 -25.29 -8.63
C ARG A 235 10.36 -24.36 -8.09
N GLY A 236 10.71 -23.09 -8.03
CA GLY A 236 9.80 -22.05 -7.56
C GLY A 236 8.69 -21.75 -8.57
N ASP A 237 7.46 -21.81 -8.11
CA ASP A 237 6.23 -21.57 -8.87
C ASP A 237 5.61 -20.20 -8.56
N VAL A 238 4.60 -19.81 -9.32
CA VAL A 238 3.89 -18.53 -9.17
C VAL A 238 2.37 -18.75 -9.17
N VAL A 239 1.65 -18.01 -8.32
CA VAL A 239 0.22 -17.82 -8.49
C VAL A 239 -0.07 -16.36 -8.85
N ALA A 240 -1.08 -16.16 -9.71
CA ALA A 240 -1.49 -14.84 -10.15
C ALA A 240 -3.02 -14.70 -10.11
N ARG A 241 -3.52 -13.63 -9.48
CA ARG A 241 -4.95 -13.33 -9.42
C ARG A 241 -5.30 -12.28 -10.45
N ALA A 242 -6.27 -12.57 -11.29
CA ALA A 242 -6.86 -11.58 -12.19
C ALA A 242 -7.88 -10.70 -11.44
N THR A 243 -8.14 -9.49 -11.98
CA THR A 243 -9.08 -8.51 -11.40
C THR A 243 -10.52 -9.03 -11.29
N ASP A 244 -10.87 -10.07 -12.08
CA ASP A 244 -12.17 -10.75 -12.00
C ASP A 244 -12.26 -11.80 -10.87
N GLY A 245 -11.20 -11.94 -10.08
CA GLY A 245 -11.10 -12.85 -8.93
C GLY A 245 -10.74 -14.29 -9.29
N ARG A 246 -10.32 -14.58 -10.52
CA ARG A 246 -9.74 -15.88 -10.87
C ARG A 246 -8.29 -15.96 -10.42
N LEU A 247 -7.93 -17.08 -9.78
CA LEU A 247 -6.55 -17.40 -9.45
C LEU A 247 -5.99 -18.40 -10.46
N TYR A 248 -4.77 -18.14 -10.90
CA TYR A 248 -4.04 -18.98 -11.84
C TYR A 248 -2.73 -19.45 -11.23
N PHE A 249 -2.34 -20.67 -11.53
CA PHE A 249 -1.06 -21.27 -11.18
C PHE A 249 -0.15 -21.33 -12.43
N TYR A 250 1.13 -21.03 -12.23
CA TYR A 250 2.20 -21.11 -13.21
C TYR A 250 3.33 -21.96 -12.65
N GLY A 251 3.47 -23.19 -13.13
CA GLY A 251 4.59 -24.05 -12.78
C GLY A 251 5.83 -23.68 -13.58
N SER A 252 7.00 -23.75 -12.94
CA SER A 252 8.27 -23.46 -13.61
C SER A 252 8.67 -24.55 -14.59
N THR A 253 9.38 -24.17 -15.66
CA THR A 253 9.96 -25.08 -16.66
C THR A 253 11.40 -25.44 -16.37
N GLY A 254 12.13 -24.59 -15.63
CA GLY A 254 13.57 -24.62 -15.48
C GLY A 254 14.34 -23.88 -16.57
N ASP A 255 13.66 -23.39 -17.61
CA ASP A 255 14.27 -22.62 -18.68
C ASP A 255 14.08 -21.11 -18.44
N PRO A 256 15.15 -20.33 -18.19
CA PRO A 256 15.06 -18.89 -18.00
C PRO A 256 14.45 -18.11 -19.18
N ALA A 257 14.54 -18.63 -20.40
CA ALA A 257 13.98 -17.99 -21.59
C ALA A 257 12.47 -18.19 -21.71
N SER A 258 11.93 -19.27 -21.11
CA SER A 258 10.50 -19.58 -21.06
C SER A 258 10.16 -20.18 -19.68
N PRO A 259 10.23 -19.37 -18.60
CA PRO A 259 10.31 -19.91 -17.25
C PRO A 259 9.02 -20.57 -16.76
N PHE A 260 7.88 -20.39 -17.44
CA PHE A 260 6.60 -20.89 -16.98
C PHE A 260 5.90 -21.80 -17.99
N LYS A 261 5.32 -22.88 -17.48
CA LYS A 261 4.34 -23.72 -18.18
C LYS A 261 3.05 -22.92 -18.45
N PRO A 262 2.20 -23.37 -19.38
CA PRO A 262 0.87 -22.79 -19.55
C PRO A 262 0.10 -22.72 -18.22
N ARG A 263 -0.59 -21.61 -17.96
CA ARG A 263 -1.30 -21.38 -16.71
C ARG A 263 -2.45 -22.38 -16.51
N LYS A 264 -2.65 -22.79 -15.26
CA LYS A 264 -3.77 -23.60 -14.78
C LYS A 264 -4.70 -22.73 -13.96
N GLU A 265 -6.00 -22.69 -14.25
CA GLU A 265 -6.98 -21.99 -13.40
C GLU A 265 -7.24 -22.80 -12.12
N LEU A 266 -7.14 -22.16 -10.97
CA LEU A 266 -7.38 -22.74 -9.65
C LEU A 266 -8.78 -22.46 -9.11
N GLY A 267 -9.51 -21.51 -9.72
CA GLY A 267 -10.87 -21.16 -9.35
C GLY A 267 -11.13 -19.67 -9.27
N LYS A 268 -12.35 -19.31 -8.85
CA LYS A 268 -12.85 -17.94 -8.77
C LYS A 268 -13.10 -17.50 -7.34
N GLY A 269 -13.37 -16.21 -7.13
CA GLY A 269 -13.76 -15.66 -5.84
C GLY A 269 -12.58 -15.22 -4.97
N TRP A 270 -11.37 -15.21 -5.49
CA TRP A 270 -10.18 -14.78 -4.76
C TRP A 270 -10.11 -13.27 -4.53
N ASN A 271 -11.01 -12.47 -5.16
CA ASN A 271 -11.16 -11.05 -4.88
C ASN A 271 -11.78 -10.75 -3.49
N THR A 272 -12.19 -11.77 -2.75
CA THR A 272 -12.55 -11.67 -1.32
C THR A 272 -11.32 -11.38 -0.44
N TYR A 273 -10.11 -11.62 -0.95
CA TYR A 273 -8.86 -11.39 -0.24
C TYR A 273 -8.16 -10.12 -0.71
N ASN A 274 -7.72 -9.29 0.22
CA ASN A 274 -6.96 -8.09 -0.11
C ASN A 274 -5.46 -8.38 -0.26
N GLN A 275 -4.92 -9.39 0.43
CA GLN A 275 -3.53 -9.84 0.22
C GLN A 275 -3.46 -11.37 0.20
N ILE A 276 -2.64 -11.89 -0.73
CA ILE A 276 -2.26 -13.30 -0.84
C ILE A 276 -0.75 -13.34 -0.67
N VAL A 277 -0.25 -14.22 0.19
CA VAL A 277 1.17 -14.38 0.51
C VAL A 277 1.53 -15.85 0.63
N ALA A 278 2.77 -16.21 0.30
CA ALA A 278 3.27 -17.57 0.45
C ALA A 278 4.24 -17.67 1.63
N PRO A 279 3.87 -18.44 2.66
CA PRO A 279 4.72 -18.70 3.81
C PRO A 279 5.64 -19.93 3.60
N ASP A 280 5.92 -20.31 2.37
CA ASP A 280 6.57 -21.58 2.00
C ASP A 280 5.84 -22.79 2.59
N ASP A 281 6.54 -23.81 3.08
CA ASP A 281 5.94 -24.96 3.75
C ASP A 281 5.57 -24.62 5.21
N ARG A 282 4.33 -24.19 5.42
CA ARG A 282 3.83 -23.81 6.73
C ARG A 282 3.57 -25.00 7.65
N ASN A 283 3.16 -26.11 7.08
CA ASN A 283 2.65 -27.25 7.84
C ASN A 283 3.68 -28.40 7.97
N GLY A 284 4.84 -28.31 7.34
CA GLY A 284 5.92 -29.28 7.41
C GLY A 284 5.70 -30.51 6.52
N ASP A 285 4.86 -30.40 5.47
CA ASP A 285 4.59 -31.52 4.55
C ASP A 285 5.48 -31.51 3.28
N GLY A 286 6.42 -30.58 3.18
CA GLY A 286 7.37 -30.42 2.08
C GLY A 286 6.79 -29.69 0.87
N ARG A 287 5.64 -29.01 0.99
CA ARG A 287 4.95 -28.31 -0.11
C ARG A 287 4.67 -26.86 0.24
N ALA A 288 4.73 -26.01 -0.77
CA ALA A 288 4.44 -24.60 -0.58
C ALA A 288 2.95 -24.32 -0.36
N ASP A 289 2.64 -23.61 0.71
CA ASP A 289 1.31 -23.22 1.14
C ASP A 289 0.94 -21.79 0.71
N LEU A 290 -0.32 -21.39 0.86
CA LEU A 290 -0.77 -20.02 0.72
C LEU A 290 -1.46 -19.52 1.99
N LEU A 291 -1.27 -18.24 2.27
CA LEU A 291 -2.09 -17.47 3.19
C LEU A 291 -2.84 -16.40 2.43
N ALA A 292 -4.07 -16.11 2.83
CA ALA A 292 -4.88 -15.08 2.21
C ALA A 292 -5.64 -14.30 3.29
N ARG A 293 -5.45 -12.97 3.34
CA ARG A 293 -6.16 -12.09 4.27
C ARG A 293 -7.43 -11.56 3.60
N ASP A 294 -8.57 -11.76 4.26
CA ASP A 294 -9.82 -11.16 3.81
C ASP A 294 -9.99 -9.71 4.31
N GLN A 295 -11.00 -9.02 3.78
CA GLN A 295 -11.29 -7.63 4.13
C GLN A 295 -11.73 -7.45 5.60
N ALA A 296 -12.14 -8.51 6.29
CA ALA A 296 -12.44 -8.47 7.72
C ALA A 296 -11.19 -8.66 8.60
N GLY A 297 -10.02 -8.85 7.97
CA GLY A 297 -8.75 -9.08 8.65
C GLY A 297 -8.55 -10.53 9.09
N ALA A 298 -9.41 -11.47 8.68
CA ALA A 298 -9.18 -12.87 8.94
C ALA A 298 -8.13 -13.42 7.95
N LEU A 299 -7.23 -14.25 8.46
CA LEU A 299 -6.22 -14.95 7.67
C LEU A 299 -6.69 -16.39 7.43
N TRP A 300 -6.59 -16.83 6.17
CA TRP A 300 -6.98 -18.14 5.70
C TRP A 300 -5.78 -18.88 5.14
N ALA A 301 -5.59 -20.10 5.55
CA ALA A 301 -4.53 -20.99 5.06
C ALA A 301 -5.06 -21.99 4.04
N TYR A 302 -4.25 -22.25 3.02
CA TYR A 302 -4.47 -23.24 1.98
C TYR A 302 -3.21 -24.08 1.88
N SER A 303 -3.29 -25.38 2.20
CA SER A 303 -2.14 -26.27 2.09
C SER A 303 -1.91 -26.69 0.64
N GLY A 304 -0.67 -26.68 0.21
CA GLY A 304 -0.26 -27.13 -1.11
C GLY A 304 -0.46 -28.63 -1.29
N LEU A 305 -0.84 -29.06 -2.50
CA LEU A 305 -1.06 -30.46 -2.81
C LEU A 305 0.08 -31.11 -3.63
N GLY A 306 1.15 -30.33 -3.92
CA GLY A 306 2.31 -30.79 -4.70
C GLY A 306 2.00 -31.05 -6.17
N ASN A 307 0.94 -30.47 -6.72
CA ASN A 307 0.51 -30.62 -8.11
C ASN A 307 -0.02 -29.30 -8.70
N GLY A 308 0.40 -28.18 -8.11
CA GLY A 308 -0.07 -26.85 -8.46
C GLY A 308 -1.52 -26.58 -8.05
N SER A 309 -2.03 -27.27 -7.03
CA SER A 309 -3.36 -27.05 -6.45
C SER A 309 -3.26 -26.89 -4.93
N TYR A 310 -4.36 -26.51 -4.30
CA TYR A 310 -4.45 -26.28 -2.87
C TYR A 310 -5.64 -27.03 -2.25
N SER A 311 -5.54 -27.31 -0.95
CA SER A 311 -6.61 -27.87 -0.14
C SER A 311 -7.76 -26.88 0.06
N THR A 312 -8.85 -27.33 0.69
CA THR A 312 -9.87 -26.44 1.24
C THR A 312 -9.25 -25.55 2.30
N ARG A 313 -9.63 -24.26 2.31
CA ARG A 313 -9.11 -23.26 3.24
C ARG A 313 -9.47 -23.54 4.70
N VAL A 314 -8.54 -23.19 5.58
CA VAL A 314 -8.74 -23.20 7.04
C VAL A 314 -8.58 -21.78 7.56
N LYS A 315 -9.51 -21.31 8.39
CA LYS A 315 -9.41 -20.01 9.03
C LYS A 315 -8.42 -20.09 10.19
N LEU A 316 -7.44 -19.18 10.20
CA LEU A 316 -6.50 -19.03 11.29
C LEU A 316 -7.05 -18.07 12.36
N SER A 317 -6.55 -18.19 13.59
CA SER A 317 -6.94 -17.31 14.70
C SER A 317 -6.41 -15.88 14.54
N GLY A 318 -7.06 -14.94 15.22
CA GLY A 318 -6.64 -13.56 15.32
C GLY A 318 -7.21 -12.62 14.25
N SER A 319 -6.94 -11.33 14.41
CA SER A 319 -7.28 -10.26 13.48
C SER A 319 -6.00 -9.61 12.96
N TRP A 320 -5.86 -9.53 11.65
CA TRP A 320 -4.67 -9.02 10.95
C TRP A 320 -4.89 -7.63 10.36
N LEU A 321 -5.91 -6.90 10.85
CA LEU A 321 -6.21 -5.54 10.39
C LEU A 321 -5.08 -4.54 10.66
N GLY A 322 -4.31 -4.75 11.73
CA GLY A 322 -3.16 -3.90 12.06
C GLY A 322 -1.94 -4.09 11.14
N VAL A 323 -1.96 -5.09 10.26
CA VAL A 323 -0.92 -5.33 9.27
C VAL A 323 -1.29 -4.59 7.99
N ASP A 324 -0.41 -3.69 7.55
CA ASP A 324 -0.55 -2.96 6.29
C ASP A 324 -0.12 -3.83 5.09
N GLN A 325 1.09 -4.41 5.16
CA GLN A 325 1.66 -5.22 4.10
C GLN A 325 2.38 -6.45 4.67
N PHE A 326 2.07 -7.64 4.16
CA PHE A 326 2.91 -8.82 4.38
C PHE A 326 4.07 -8.83 3.38
N ALA A 327 5.25 -9.26 3.82
CA ALA A 327 6.37 -9.47 2.92
C ALA A 327 6.04 -10.54 1.88
N GLY A 328 6.41 -10.30 0.63
CA GLY A 328 6.10 -11.20 -0.47
C GLY A 328 4.62 -11.29 -0.86
N ALA A 329 3.73 -10.45 -0.28
CA ALA A 329 2.33 -10.39 -0.71
C ALA A 329 2.22 -9.99 -2.18
N GLY A 330 1.20 -10.53 -2.87
CA GLY A 330 1.08 -10.43 -4.33
C GLY A 330 0.52 -9.11 -4.86
N ASN A 331 -0.10 -8.28 -4.01
CA ASN A 331 -0.64 -6.98 -4.40
C ASN A 331 0.49 -6.01 -4.81
N ILE A 332 0.14 -5.01 -5.61
CA ILE A 332 1.02 -3.87 -5.81
C ILE A 332 1.11 -3.15 -4.47
N PRO A 333 2.31 -2.99 -3.89
CA PRO A 333 2.43 -2.40 -2.57
C PRO A 333 2.15 -0.89 -2.62
N THR A 334 1.40 -0.41 -1.65
CA THR A 334 1.16 1.01 -1.43
C THR A 334 1.97 1.49 -0.23
N ALA A 335 2.34 2.76 -0.21
CA ALA A 335 2.99 3.35 0.94
C ALA A 335 2.14 4.46 1.54
N GLY A 336 2.27 4.60 2.83
CA GLY A 336 1.57 5.61 3.61
C GLY A 336 0.22 5.14 4.11
N ARG A 337 -0.25 5.81 5.14
CA ARG A 337 -1.53 5.53 5.77
C ARG A 337 -2.62 6.32 5.05
N SER A 338 -3.64 5.63 4.62
CA SER A 338 -4.83 6.22 4.02
C SER A 338 -5.65 6.99 5.05
N GLY A 339 -6.27 8.09 4.63
CA GLY A 339 -7.09 8.91 5.51
C GLY A 339 -7.42 10.26 4.92
N PHE A 340 -8.20 11.04 5.65
CA PHE A 340 -8.60 12.37 5.24
C PHE A 340 -8.84 13.30 6.44
N LEU A 341 -8.89 14.60 6.18
CA LEU A 341 -9.23 15.63 7.15
C LEU A 341 -10.63 16.19 6.88
N GLY A 342 -11.41 16.36 7.94
CA GLY A 342 -12.65 17.12 7.90
C GLY A 342 -12.49 18.43 8.68
N ARG A 343 -12.79 19.59 8.06
CA ARG A 343 -12.83 20.89 8.73
C ARG A 343 -14.28 21.22 9.09
N ASP A 344 -14.56 21.40 10.37
CA ASP A 344 -15.88 21.83 10.80
C ASP A 344 -16.13 23.33 10.53
N ARG A 345 -17.33 23.81 10.79
CA ARG A 345 -17.70 25.23 10.58
C ARG A 345 -16.97 26.18 11.52
N ALA A 346 -16.50 25.70 12.67
CA ALA A 346 -15.70 26.48 13.60
C ALA A 346 -14.22 26.59 13.20
N GLY A 347 -13.81 25.86 12.14
CA GLY A 347 -12.43 25.82 11.67
C GLY A 347 -11.56 24.81 12.41
N THR A 348 -12.15 23.83 13.10
CA THR A 348 -11.41 22.74 13.72
C THR A 348 -11.21 21.61 12.71
N LEU A 349 -10.01 21.06 12.63
CA LEU A 349 -9.70 19.89 11.80
C LEU A 349 -9.84 18.60 12.60
N PHE A 350 -10.39 17.59 11.94
CA PHE A 350 -10.50 16.24 12.47
C PHE A 350 -9.95 15.25 11.45
N TRP A 351 -9.06 14.39 11.89
CA TRP A 351 -8.48 13.33 11.09
C TRP A 351 -9.25 12.01 11.23
N TYR A 352 -9.41 11.32 10.11
CA TYR A 352 -9.93 9.97 10.00
C TYR A 352 -8.92 9.11 9.27
N GLY A 353 -8.45 8.04 9.91
CA GLY A 353 -7.58 7.04 9.28
C GLY A 353 -8.36 5.81 8.80
N ASP A 354 -7.72 5.00 7.99
CA ASP A 354 -8.22 3.70 7.60
C ASP A 354 -8.07 2.64 8.71
N GLN A 355 -8.78 1.52 8.55
CA GLN A 355 -8.65 0.31 9.34
C GLN A 355 -8.32 -0.93 8.47
N ASN A 356 -7.82 -0.75 7.24
CA ASN A 356 -7.54 -1.80 6.26
C ASN A 356 -8.74 -2.70 5.89
N ASN A 357 -9.95 -2.26 6.17
CA ASN A 357 -11.19 -3.03 5.92
C ASN A 357 -12.28 -2.16 5.28
N GLY A 358 -11.89 -0.99 4.78
CA GLY A 358 -12.81 -0.02 4.23
C GLY A 358 -13.63 0.73 5.27
N LYS A 359 -13.29 0.64 6.55
CA LYS A 359 -13.86 1.41 7.65
C LYS A 359 -12.88 2.47 8.09
N LEU A 360 -13.38 3.48 8.80
CA LEU A 360 -12.61 4.59 9.32
C LEU A 360 -12.41 4.46 10.84
N THR A 361 -11.30 4.99 11.34
CA THR A 361 -11.09 5.17 12.78
C THR A 361 -12.11 6.15 13.36
N ALA A 362 -12.25 6.19 14.67
CA ALA A 362 -12.86 7.33 15.34
C ALA A 362 -12.10 8.62 14.95
N ARG A 363 -12.83 9.74 14.84
CA ARG A 363 -12.20 11.02 14.53
C ARG A 363 -11.20 11.42 15.63
N ALA A 364 -10.08 11.97 15.21
CA ALA A 364 -9.10 12.58 16.10
C ALA A 364 -8.98 14.07 15.78
N GLN A 365 -9.02 14.96 16.78
CA GLN A 365 -8.81 16.37 16.53
C GLN A 365 -7.38 16.63 16.09
N TRP A 366 -7.22 17.37 15.01
CA TRP A 366 -5.93 17.82 14.48
C TRP A 366 -5.72 19.30 14.82
N GLY A 367 -4.79 19.55 15.72
CA GLY A 367 -4.44 20.90 16.13
C GLY A 367 -5.43 21.56 17.09
N THR A 368 -5.41 22.89 17.13
CA THR A 368 -6.24 23.70 18.04
C THR A 368 -7.66 23.87 17.53
N THR A 369 -8.62 23.96 18.45
CA THR A 369 -10.01 24.25 18.12
C THR A 369 -10.12 25.60 17.40
N GLY A 370 -10.76 25.62 16.24
CA GLY A 370 -10.98 26.80 15.44
C GLY A 370 -9.74 27.40 14.74
N GLY A 371 -8.58 26.74 14.88
CA GLY A 371 -7.29 27.25 14.40
C GLY A 371 -7.18 27.40 12.87
N TRP A 372 -8.08 26.76 12.12
CA TRP A 372 -8.02 26.71 10.66
C TRP A 372 -9.17 27.46 9.97
N THR A 373 -9.83 28.39 10.70
CA THR A 373 -10.88 29.23 10.14
C THR A 373 -10.35 30.07 8.97
N GLY A 374 -10.98 29.93 7.80
CA GLY A 374 -10.60 30.68 6.59
C GLY A 374 -9.26 30.23 5.96
N ALA A 375 -8.61 29.18 6.46
CA ALA A 375 -7.39 28.66 5.87
C ALA A 375 -7.66 27.99 4.51
N ASN A 376 -6.75 28.20 3.55
CA ASN A 376 -6.75 27.50 2.26
C ASN A 376 -5.86 26.28 2.39
N LEU A 377 -6.50 25.12 2.54
CA LEU A 377 -5.86 23.86 2.90
C LEU A 377 -5.94 22.84 1.78
N ALA A 378 -4.93 21.95 1.72
CA ALA A 378 -4.98 20.70 1.01
C ALA A 378 -4.29 19.61 1.85
N TYR A 379 -4.90 18.44 1.94
CA TYR A 379 -4.28 17.27 2.52
C TYR A 379 -3.80 16.41 1.35
N VAL A 380 -2.50 16.19 1.26
CA VAL A 380 -1.85 15.67 0.07
C VAL A 380 -1.02 14.44 0.40
N SER A 381 -0.56 13.71 -0.62
CA SER A 381 0.39 12.61 -0.44
C SER A 381 1.64 13.09 0.29
N ALA A 382 2.29 12.21 1.05
CA ALA A 382 3.50 12.55 1.80
C ALA A 382 4.62 13.06 0.88
N LEU A 383 4.87 14.36 0.91
CA LEU A 383 5.95 15.01 0.14
C LEU A 383 7.32 14.76 0.76
N ASP A 384 7.37 14.38 2.04
CA ASP A 384 8.57 14.04 2.79
C ASP A 384 8.87 12.53 2.81
N GLU A 385 8.10 11.74 2.02
CA GLU A 385 8.18 10.29 1.98
C GLU A 385 7.88 9.62 3.33
N GLY A 386 7.24 10.34 4.25
CA GLY A 386 6.75 9.82 5.53
C GLY A 386 5.59 8.83 5.36
N ALA A 387 5.17 8.25 6.49
CA ALA A 387 4.04 7.30 6.52
C ALA A 387 2.66 7.98 6.45
N PHE A 388 2.59 9.29 6.59
CA PHE A 388 1.34 10.06 6.62
C PHE A 388 1.34 11.12 5.51
N ALA A 389 0.15 11.46 5.04
CA ALA A 389 -0.06 12.57 4.14
C ALA A 389 0.27 13.92 4.82
N ASP A 390 0.72 14.87 4.03
CA ASP A 390 1.08 16.21 4.48
C ASP A 390 -0.12 17.18 4.43
N LEU A 391 -0.18 18.10 5.38
CA LEU A 391 -1.12 19.22 5.36
C LEU A 391 -0.44 20.45 4.76
N LEU A 392 -0.92 20.86 3.60
CA LEU A 392 -0.49 22.09 2.96
C LEU A 392 -1.44 23.24 3.28
N GLU A 393 -0.88 24.43 3.48
CA GLU A 393 -1.62 25.68 3.64
C GLU A 393 -1.06 26.76 2.73
N ILE A 394 -1.94 27.47 1.99
CA ILE A 394 -1.56 28.74 1.37
C ILE A 394 -1.92 29.87 2.36
N TYR A 395 -0.89 30.51 2.89
CA TYR A 395 -1.04 31.63 3.81
C TYR A 395 -0.22 32.83 3.37
N ARG A 396 -0.88 33.98 3.18
CA ARG A 396 -0.25 35.22 2.70
C ARG A 396 0.57 35.07 1.42
N GLY A 397 0.12 34.18 0.53
CA GLY A 397 0.78 33.92 -0.74
C GLY A 397 1.96 32.97 -0.70
N HIS A 398 2.32 32.45 0.47
CA HIS A 398 3.31 31.40 0.65
C HIS A 398 2.62 30.04 0.78
N LEU A 399 3.25 28.99 0.27
CA LEU A 399 2.88 27.60 0.52
C LEU A 399 3.65 27.12 1.74
N TYR A 400 2.94 26.48 2.65
CA TYR A 400 3.53 25.82 3.80
C TYR A 400 3.21 24.32 3.75
N ASN A 401 4.20 23.50 4.07
CA ASN A 401 4.02 22.08 4.37
C ASN A 401 4.11 21.90 5.89
N ASN A 402 2.99 21.60 6.54
CA ASN A 402 2.84 21.70 7.98
C ASN A 402 3.21 23.13 8.44
N ASP A 403 4.36 23.34 9.07
CA ASP A 403 4.86 24.66 9.49
C ASP A 403 6.06 25.15 8.67
N ARG A 404 6.52 24.35 7.69
CA ARG A 404 7.67 24.67 6.83
C ARG A 404 7.25 25.53 5.65
N ASP A 405 7.85 26.70 5.50
CA ASP A 405 7.66 27.59 4.34
C ASP A 405 8.36 27.02 3.09
N LEU A 406 7.57 26.77 2.05
CA LEU A 406 8.05 26.30 0.73
C LEU A 406 8.21 27.43 -0.29
N GLY A 407 8.03 28.70 0.12
CA GLY A 407 8.18 29.88 -0.71
C GLY A 407 6.87 30.56 -1.12
N GLY A 408 7.01 31.74 -1.72
CA GLY A 408 5.91 32.63 -2.11
C GLY A 408 5.40 32.41 -3.54
N GLY A 409 4.36 33.16 -3.91
CA GLY A 409 3.76 33.17 -5.25
C GLY A 409 2.56 32.23 -5.41
N TRP A 410 2.09 31.59 -4.34
CA TRP A 410 1.03 30.57 -4.39
C TRP A 410 -0.39 31.13 -4.35
N GLN A 411 -0.58 32.43 -4.16
CA GLN A 411 -1.89 33.10 -4.16
C GLN A 411 -2.62 33.02 -5.52
N ILE A 412 -1.91 32.66 -6.60
CA ILE A 412 -2.49 32.51 -7.93
C ILE A 412 -3.30 31.20 -8.08
N TYR A 413 -3.12 30.25 -7.17
CA TYR A 413 -3.78 28.95 -7.24
C TYR A 413 -5.06 28.91 -6.40
N ASN A 414 -6.11 28.34 -6.98
CA ASN A 414 -7.39 28.14 -6.34
C ASN A 414 -7.65 26.70 -5.91
N LEU A 415 -6.75 25.77 -6.26
CA LEU A 415 -6.83 24.36 -5.90
C LEU A 415 -5.44 23.77 -5.83
N LEU A 416 -5.19 22.97 -4.79
CA LEU A 416 -4.04 22.09 -4.63
C LEU A 416 -4.53 20.66 -4.52
N VAL A 417 -3.81 19.71 -5.13
CA VAL A 417 -4.10 18.26 -5.08
C VAL A 417 -2.80 17.49 -4.96
N GLY A 418 -2.75 16.52 -4.05
CA GLY A 418 -1.65 15.57 -3.94
C GLY A 418 -1.99 14.26 -4.65
N PRO A 419 -1.51 14.06 -5.87
CA PRO A 419 -1.82 12.84 -6.62
C PRO A 419 -0.97 11.62 -6.19
N GLY A 420 0.09 11.81 -5.43
CA GLY A 420 1.18 10.83 -5.26
C GLY A 420 2.29 11.07 -6.27
N ASP A 421 3.07 10.04 -6.59
CA ASP A 421 4.12 10.10 -7.61
C ASP A 421 3.49 10.03 -9.01
N LEU A 422 3.25 11.18 -9.59
CA LEU A 422 2.70 11.31 -10.95
C LEU A 422 3.81 11.41 -12.00
N SER A 423 4.99 11.85 -11.60
CA SER A 423 6.16 12.02 -12.48
C SER A 423 6.94 10.73 -12.72
N GLY A 424 6.76 9.71 -11.88
CA GLY A 424 7.45 8.41 -11.96
C GLY A 424 8.87 8.45 -11.40
N ASP A 425 9.22 9.47 -10.60
CA ASP A 425 10.56 9.58 -10.00
C ASP A 425 10.64 8.97 -8.59
N GLY A 426 9.56 8.37 -8.11
CA GLY A 426 9.46 7.73 -6.80
C GLY A 426 9.09 8.68 -5.66
N LYS A 427 8.84 9.96 -5.94
CA LYS A 427 8.50 10.99 -4.95
C LYS A 427 7.09 11.51 -5.17
N ALA A 428 6.42 11.87 -4.10
CA ALA A 428 5.09 12.47 -4.22
C ALA A 428 5.17 13.88 -4.83
N ASP A 429 4.24 14.15 -5.74
CA ASP A 429 4.12 15.39 -6.48
C ASP A 429 2.94 16.25 -5.99
N LEU A 430 2.87 17.48 -6.46
CA LEU A 430 1.78 18.42 -6.19
C LEU A 430 1.19 18.94 -7.50
N LEU A 431 -0.13 18.89 -7.62
CA LEU A 431 -0.87 19.57 -8.68
C LEU A 431 -1.47 20.87 -8.14
N ALA A 432 -1.40 21.94 -8.94
CA ALA A 432 -1.98 23.23 -8.61
C ALA A 432 -2.76 23.78 -9.80
N ARG A 433 -4.02 24.19 -9.59
CA ARG A 433 -4.82 24.83 -10.62
C ARG A 433 -4.85 26.33 -10.38
N ASP A 434 -4.50 27.11 -11.39
CA ASP A 434 -4.57 28.59 -11.32
C ASP A 434 -5.97 29.14 -11.60
N GLY A 435 -6.13 30.45 -11.43
CA GLY A 435 -7.40 31.15 -11.62
C GLY A 435 -7.94 31.12 -13.06
N SER A 436 -7.09 30.87 -14.06
CA SER A 436 -7.48 30.71 -15.47
C SER A 436 -7.89 29.28 -15.83
N GLY A 437 -7.74 28.34 -14.89
CA GLY A 437 -8.08 26.94 -15.08
C GLY A 437 -6.98 26.11 -15.73
N VAL A 438 -5.74 26.59 -15.72
CA VAL A 438 -4.58 25.82 -16.12
C VAL A 438 -4.12 24.98 -14.94
N LEU A 439 -3.88 23.69 -15.18
CA LEU A 439 -3.30 22.76 -14.22
C LEU A 439 -1.79 22.69 -14.38
N TRP A 440 -1.08 22.75 -13.27
CA TRP A 440 0.37 22.72 -13.17
C TRP A 440 0.83 21.58 -12.29
N LEU A 441 1.89 20.90 -12.70
CA LEU A 441 2.57 19.85 -11.93
C LEU A 441 3.85 20.43 -11.30
N TYR A 442 4.04 20.18 -10.01
CA TYR A 442 5.24 20.45 -9.26
C TYR A 442 5.79 19.13 -8.74
N ARG A 443 7.00 18.76 -9.14
CA ARG A 443 7.65 17.54 -8.62
C ARG A 443 8.15 17.79 -7.21
N GLY A 444 7.83 16.88 -6.30
CA GLY A 444 8.34 16.90 -4.94
C GLY A 444 9.83 16.57 -4.90
N ASN A 445 10.52 17.05 -3.87
CA ASN A 445 11.94 16.73 -3.65
C ASN A 445 12.17 15.50 -2.75
N GLY A 446 11.08 14.89 -2.23
CA GLY A 446 11.13 13.72 -1.35
C GLY A 446 11.50 14.04 0.10
N SER A 447 11.74 15.30 0.45
CA SER A 447 12.04 15.73 1.83
C SER A 447 10.98 16.67 2.42
N GLY A 448 9.90 16.92 1.69
CA GLY A 448 8.84 17.86 2.09
C GLY A 448 9.30 19.30 2.26
N SER A 449 10.53 19.62 1.83
CA SER A 449 11.14 20.94 2.03
C SER A 449 11.03 21.87 0.82
N GLY A 450 10.47 21.39 -0.29
CA GLY A 450 10.33 22.16 -1.51
C GLY A 450 9.78 21.33 -2.66
N VAL A 451 9.45 22.03 -3.74
CA VAL A 451 9.01 21.46 -5.00
C VAL A 451 9.83 22.05 -6.15
N ALA A 452 9.99 21.31 -7.23
CA ALA A 452 10.69 21.77 -8.42
C ALA A 452 9.89 22.85 -9.18
N SER A 453 10.49 23.44 -10.21
CA SER A 453 9.77 24.35 -11.11
C SER A 453 8.55 23.68 -11.72
N ARG A 454 7.46 24.45 -11.87
CA ARG A 454 6.20 23.94 -12.39
C ARG A 454 6.29 23.51 -13.86
N ILE A 455 5.58 22.46 -14.18
CA ILE A 455 5.39 21.94 -15.52
C ILE A 455 3.91 22.12 -15.88
N ARG A 456 3.61 22.66 -17.08
CA ARG A 456 2.24 22.85 -17.52
C ARG A 456 1.63 21.51 -17.93
N VAL A 457 0.51 21.13 -17.29
CA VAL A 457 -0.25 19.92 -17.61
C VAL A 457 -1.26 20.20 -18.73
N GLY A 458 -2.01 21.29 -18.63
CA GLY A 458 -2.99 21.67 -19.66
C GLY A 458 -4.05 22.65 -19.18
N ASP A 459 -4.90 23.07 -20.13
CA ASP A 459 -6.02 23.98 -19.92
C ASP A 459 -7.35 23.25 -19.67
N GLY A 460 -8.41 24.03 -19.40
CA GLY A 460 -9.78 23.54 -19.33
C GLY A 460 -10.17 22.90 -18.01
N TRP A 461 -9.29 22.89 -17.01
CA TRP A 461 -9.55 22.27 -15.70
C TRP A 461 -10.57 23.05 -14.85
N SER A 462 -10.95 24.26 -15.23
CA SER A 462 -12.10 25.00 -14.68
C SER A 462 -13.45 24.33 -14.95
N GLY A 463 -13.51 23.40 -15.94
CA GLY A 463 -14.68 22.58 -16.21
C GLY A 463 -15.03 21.60 -15.08
N TYR A 464 -14.08 21.32 -14.18
CA TYR A 464 -14.27 20.41 -13.06
C TYR A 464 -14.52 21.18 -11.75
N ASN A 465 -15.56 20.75 -11.04
CA ASN A 465 -15.88 21.28 -9.72
C ASN A 465 -15.23 20.50 -8.57
N ARG A 466 -14.68 19.31 -8.84
CA ARG A 466 -13.81 18.52 -7.95
C ARG A 466 -12.69 17.89 -8.77
N ILE A 467 -11.48 17.94 -8.23
CA ILE A 467 -10.30 17.24 -8.73
C ILE A 467 -9.68 16.58 -7.51
N LEU A 468 -9.44 15.27 -7.58
CA LEU A 468 -9.06 14.44 -6.46
C LEU A 468 -7.89 13.56 -6.88
N GLY A 469 -6.85 13.51 -6.06
CA GLY A 469 -5.71 12.60 -6.17
C GLY A 469 -5.81 11.45 -5.19
N ALA A 470 -4.70 10.80 -4.95
CA ALA A 470 -4.49 9.76 -3.94
C ALA A 470 -4.99 8.37 -4.30
N GLY A 471 -4.42 7.77 -5.32
CA GLY A 471 -4.51 6.32 -5.47
C GLY A 471 -4.41 5.81 -6.90
N ASP A 472 -4.20 4.52 -6.99
CA ASP A 472 -4.26 3.76 -8.23
C ASP A 472 -5.70 3.25 -8.43
N TYR A 473 -6.46 3.89 -9.28
CA TYR A 473 -7.83 3.47 -9.64
C TYR A 473 -7.84 2.53 -10.86
N SER A 474 -6.77 2.53 -11.63
CA SER A 474 -6.64 1.71 -12.84
C SER A 474 -6.04 0.34 -12.59
N GLY A 475 -5.39 0.13 -11.45
CA GLY A 475 -4.77 -1.13 -11.06
C GLY A 475 -3.42 -1.39 -11.73
N ASP A 476 -2.78 -0.34 -12.27
CA ASP A 476 -1.48 -0.48 -12.94
C ASP A 476 -0.29 -0.15 -12.01
N GLY A 477 -0.56 0.32 -10.79
CA GLY A 477 0.44 0.69 -9.79
C GLY A 477 0.90 2.14 -9.86
N ARG A 478 0.30 2.96 -10.76
CA ARG A 478 0.54 4.40 -10.82
C ARG A 478 -0.60 5.15 -10.17
N THR A 479 -0.28 6.32 -9.67
CA THR A 479 -1.32 7.19 -9.15
C THR A 479 -2.12 7.83 -10.28
N ASP A 480 -3.42 7.85 -10.11
CA ASP A 480 -4.40 8.39 -11.04
C ASP A 480 -5.05 9.66 -10.48
N LEU A 481 -5.82 10.36 -11.30
CA LEU A 481 -6.59 11.53 -10.91
C LEU A 481 -8.08 11.33 -11.23
N LEU A 482 -8.94 11.63 -10.27
CA LEU A 482 -10.37 11.71 -10.47
C LEU A 482 -10.81 13.16 -10.64
N ALA A 483 -11.71 13.42 -11.59
CA ALA A 483 -12.26 14.74 -11.79
C ALA A 483 -13.77 14.66 -12.02
N ARG A 484 -14.58 15.41 -11.22
CA ARG A 484 -16.02 15.53 -11.42
C ARG A 484 -16.33 16.82 -12.16
N ASP A 485 -17.03 16.71 -13.28
CA ASP A 485 -17.52 17.87 -14.02
C ASP A 485 -18.80 18.46 -13.40
N ARG A 486 -19.25 19.60 -13.93
CA ARG A 486 -20.45 20.29 -13.44
C ARG A 486 -21.74 19.51 -13.66
N ALA A 487 -21.77 18.63 -14.68
CA ALA A 487 -22.92 17.76 -14.97
C ALA A 487 -23.00 16.58 -14.00
N GLY A 488 -21.95 16.33 -13.20
CA GLY A 488 -21.89 15.21 -12.27
C GLY A 488 -21.34 13.94 -12.88
N SER A 489 -20.65 14.03 -14.03
CA SER A 489 -19.88 12.92 -14.56
C SER A 489 -18.53 12.86 -13.83
N LEU A 490 -18.12 11.66 -13.44
CA LEU A 490 -16.81 11.38 -12.88
C LEU A 490 -15.88 10.82 -13.94
N TRP A 491 -14.72 11.43 -14.07
CA TRP A 491 -13.71 11.11 -15.07
C TRP A 491 -12.44 10.62 -14.37
N LEU A 492 -11.86 9.57 -14.90
CA LEU A 492 -10.55 9.07 -14.53
C LEU A 492 -9.51 9.53 -15.55
N TYR A 493 -8.43 10.09 -15.08
CA TYR A 493 -7.19 10.37 -15.79
C TYR A 493 -6.12 9.42 -15.30
N ARG A 494 -5.72 8.45 -16.13
CA ARG A 494 -4.69 7.48 -15.76
C ARG A 494 -3.31 8.12 -15.75
N GLY A 495 -2.57 7.91 -14.68
CA GLY A 495 -1.19 8.35 -14.60
C GLY A 495 -0.28 7.61 -15.57
N THR A 496 0.65 8.32 -16.17
CA THR A 496 1.63 7.74 -17.11
C THR A 496 3.00 7.50 -16.47
N GLY A 497 3.27 8.13 -15.32
CA GLY A 497 4.58 8.19 -14.71
C GLY A 497 5.56 9.09 -15.48
N SER A 498 5.05 10.09 -16.23
CA SER A 498 5.88 11.05 -16.96
C SER A 498 5.49 12.48 -16.61
N ALA A 499 6.43 13.25 -16.08
CA ALA A 499 6.18 14.65 -15.70
C ALA A 499 5.73 15.54 -16.86
N THR A 500 6.15 15.26 -18.09
CA THR A 500 5.83 16.06 -19.27
C THR A 500 4.50 15.70 -19.93
N ALA A 501 3.97 14.50 -19.66
CA ALA A 501 2.69 14.01 -20.12
C ALA A 501 2.04 13.18 -19.01
N PRO A 502 1.66 13.78 -17.86
CA PRO A 502 1.35 13.04 -16.63
C PRO A 502 0.10 12.18 -16.76
N PHE A 503 -0.78 12.46 -17.69
CA PHE A 503 -2.03 11.72 -17.88
C PHE A 503 -2.21 11.17 -19.29
N ALA A 504 -2.75 9.95 -19.35
CA ALA A 504 -3.36 9.43 -20.56
C ALA A 504 -4.75 10.07 -20.82
N GLY A 505 -5.38 9.73 -21.93
CA GLY A 505 -6.74 10.16 -22.23
C GLY A 505 -7.72 9.79 -21.11
N ARG A 506 -8.66 10.70 -20.78
CA ARG A 506 -9.64 10.48 -19.72
C ARG A 506 -10.68 9.42 -20.10
N VAL A 507 -11.17 8.70 -19.11
CA VAL A 507 -12.26 7.74 -19.22
C VAL A 507 -13.39 8.16 -18.29
N GLN A 508 -14.65 8.16 -18.76
CA GLN A 508 -15.80 8.39 -17.89
C GLN A 508 -16.08 7.11 -17.09
N ILE A 509 -16.05 7.19 -15.76
CA ILE A 509 -16.26 6.05 -14.86
C ILE A 509 -17.63 6.07 -14.18
N GLY A 510 -18.46 7.07 -14.47
CA GLY A 510 -19.83 7.12 -13.98
C GLY A 510 -20.47 8.49 -14.09
N GLY A 511 -21.79 8.53 -13.95
CA GLY A 511 -22.60 9.74 -13.85
C GLY A 511 -23.35 9.83 -12.51
N GLY A 512 -24.06 10.95 -12.27
CA GLY A 512 -24.88 11.12 -11.07
C GLY A 512 -24.12 11.54 -9.81
N TRP A 513 -22.83 11.84 -9.90
CA TRP A 513 -21.98 12.15 -8.74
C TRP A 513 -22.31 13.50 -8.08
N ASN A 514 -23.22 14.30 -8.65
CA ASN A 514 -23.78 15.48 -7.98
C ASN A 514 -24.72 15.13 -6.81
N ALA A 515 -25.08 13.85 -6.63
CA ALA A 515 -25.72 13.36 -5.41
C ALA A 515 -24.85 13.57 -4.16
N TYR A 516 -23.53 13.68 -4.35
CA TYR A 516 -22.59 13.96 -3.27
C TYR A 516 -22.20 15.44 -3.24
N THR A 517 -22.46 16.11 -2.12
CA THR A 517 -22.08 17.51 -1.88
C THR A 517 -20.58 17.65 -1.66
N LYS A 518 -19.93 16.62 -1.11
CA LYS A 518 -18.49 16.55 -0.90
C LYS A 518 -17.96 15.22 -1.41
N LEU A 519 -16.76 15.24 -1.97
CA LEU A 519 -15.98 14.07 -2.37
C LEU A 519 -14.58 14.22 -1.82
N VAL A 520 -13.99 13.13 -1.36
CA VAL A 520 -12.59 13.04 -0.93
C VAL A 520 -12.02 11.68 -1.31
N ALA A 521 -10.77 11.67 -1.76
CA ALA A 521 -10.01 10.46 -2.10
C ALA A 521 -8.99 10.17 -1.00
N PRO A 522 -9.31 9.28 -0.04
CA PRO A 522 -8.48 9.05 1.13
C PRO A 522 -7.28 8.13 0.87
N GLY A 523 -7.18 7.53 -0.31
CA GLY A 523 -6.25 6.45 -0.63
C GLY A 523 -6.93 5.07 -0.56
N ASP A 524 -6.17 4.01 -0.28
CA ASP A 524 -6.64 2.64 -0.14
C ASP A 524 -7.18 2.40 1.28
N LEU A 525 -8.49 2.29 1.44
CA LEU A 525 -9.15 2.10 2.75
C LEU A 525 -9.26 0.63 3.17
N ASN A 526 -9.13 -0.29 2.22
CA ASN A 526 -9.37 -1.72 2.47
C ASN A 526 -8.11 -2.59 2.33
N GLY A 527 -6.96 -1.99 2.05
CA GLY A 527 -5.66 -2.65 1.95
C GLY A 527 -5.53 -3.57 0.73
N ASP A 528 -6.26 -3.26 -0.38
CA ASP A 528 -6.20 -4.05 -1.62
C ASP A 528 -5.29 -3.46 -2.68
N GLY A 529 -4.62 -2.34 -2.38
CA GLY A 529 -3.68 -1.65 -3.25
C GLY A 529 -4.32 -0.69 -4.24
N LYS A 530 -5.64 -0.43 -4.13
CA LYS A 530 -6.39 0.43 -5.07
C LYS A 530 -6.90 1.68 -4.37
N GLY A 531 -6.99 2.78 -5.12
CA GLY A 531 -7.55 4.02 -4.60
C GLY A 531 -9.07 3.92 -4.38
N ASP A 532 -9.55 4.43 -3.25
CA ASP A 532 -10.97 4.48 -2.89
C ASP A 532 -11.51 5.91 -2.91
N LEU A 533 -12.83 6.06 -3.00
CA LEU A 533 -13.51 7.34 -3.02
C LEU A 533 -14.60 7.40 -1.94
N LEU A 534 -14.65 8.51 -1.22
CA LEU A 534 -15.70 8.81 -0.27
C LEU A 534 -16.59 9.95 -0.76
N GLY A 535 -17.90 9.81 -0.56
CA GLY A 535 -18.89 10.82 -0.91
C GLY A 535 -19.85 11.12 0.23
N VAL A 536 -20.08 12.41 0.52
CA VAL A 536 -21.10 12.87 1.49
C VAL A 536 -22.30 13.40 0.72
N ASN A 537 -23.48 12.81 0.93
CA ASN A 537 -24.72 13.28 0.32
C ASN A 537 -25.31 14.49 1.07
N ALA A 538 -26.41 15.06 0.56
CA ALA A 538 -27.07 16.21 1.16
C ALA A 538 -27.60 15.95 2.57
N ALA A 539 -27.94 14.69 2.91
CA ALA A 539 -28.37 14.30 4.26
C ALA A 539 -27.21 14.17 5.26
N GLY A 540 -25.95 14.34 4.80
CA GLY A 540 -24.76 14.18 5.64
C GLY A 540 -24.33 12.73 5.84
N GLU A 541 -24.86 11.82 5.03
CA GLU A 541 -24.44 10.43 5.05
C GLU A 541 -23.15 10.25 4.24
N LEU A 542 -22.20 9.51 4.82
CA LEU A 542 -20.92 9.17 4.19
C LEU A 542 -21.02 7.81 3.50
N TYR A 543 -20.71 7.80 2.22
CA TYR A 543 -20.65 6.61 1.39
C TYR A 543 -19.22 6.34 0.94
N ARG A 544 -18.86 5.06 0.90
CA ARG A 544 -17.60 4.55 0.39
C ARG A 544 -17.82 3.85 -0.95
N HIS A 545 -16.95 4.13 -1.91
CA HIS A 545 -16.84 3.47 -3.21
C HIS A 545 -15.43 2.91 -3.35
N LEU A 546 -15.31 1.59 -3.35
CA LEU A 546 -14.01 0.92 -3.48
C LEU A 546 -13.52 0.94 -4.92
N GLY A 547 -12.23 1.12 -5.10
CA GLY A 547 -11.55 0.98 -6.38
C GLY A 547 -11.65 -0.47 -6.90
N THR A 548 -11.95 -0.63 -8.17
CA THR A 548 -12.01 -1.95 -8.81
C THR A 548 -10.70 -2.37 -9.46
N GLY A 549 -9.78 -1.41 -9.65
CA GLY A 549 -8.53 -1.62 -10.38
C GLY A 549 -8.74 -1.85 -11.88
N THR A 550 -9.95 -1.60 -12.42
CA THR A 550 -10.23 -1.75 -13.85
C THR A 550 -10.08 -0.44 -14.61
N GLY A 551 -10.05 0.68 -13.90
CA GLY A 551 -10.04 2.02 -14.49
C GLY A 551 -11.30 2.37 -15.29
N SER A 552 -12.41 1.63 -15.08
CA SER A 552 -13.68 1.84 -15.79
C SER A 552 -14.86 2.09 -14.87
N ALA A 553 -14.75 1.72 -13.58
CA ALA A 553 -15.81 1.89 -12.59
C ALA A 553 -15.26 1.85 -11.17
N LEU A 554 -16.03 2.38 -10.23
CA LEU A 554 -15.90 2.15 -8.80
C LEU A 554 -16.99 1.20 -8.33
N SER A 555 -16.83 0.61 -7.14
CA SER A 555 -17.89 -0.22 -6.53
C SER A 555 -19.15 0.62 -6.26
N PRO A 556 -20.34 -0.01 -6.16
CA PRO A 556 -21.52 0.65 -5.64
C PRO A 556 -21.28 1.27 -4.26
N GLY A 557 -21.91 2.41 -3.98
CA GLY A 557 -21.76 3.13 -2.72
C GLY A 557 -22.27 2.33 -1.53
N ALA A 558 -21.39 2.11 -0.53
CA ALA A 558 -21.76 1.54 0.76
C ALA A 558 -21.77 2.65 1.83
N LYS A 559 -22.89 2.83 2.54
CA LYS A 559 -22.99 3.79 3.65
C LYS A 559 -22.11 3.34 4.81
N ILE A 560 -21.19 4.21 5.25
CA ILE A 560 -20.25 3.94 6.34
C ILE A 560 -20.30 4.96 7.48
N GLY A 561 -21.10 6.02 7.35
CA GLY A 561 -21.21 7.05 8.37
C GLY A 561 -22.38 8.01 8.15
N TYR A 562 -22.61 8.88 9.12
CA TYR A 562 -23.58 9.98 9.05
C TYR A 562 -23.10 11.17 9.89
N GLY A 563 -23.76 12.32 9.75
CA GLY A 563 -23.41 13.52 10.49
C GLY A 563 -22.33 14.39 9.80
N PHE A 564 -21.88 14.01 8.58
CA PHE A 564 -20.81 14.70 7.85
C PHE A 564 -21.23 16.03 7.21
N GLN A 565 -22.50 16.44 7.30
CA GLN A 565 -22.96 17.78 6.93
C GLN A 565 -22.39 18.88 7.84
N THR A 566 -21.88 18.52 9.03
CA THR A 566 -21.27 19.46 9.98
C THR A 566 -19.92 19.97 9.51
N TYR A 567 -19.25 19.27 8.62
CA TYR A 567 -18.01 19.73 8.01
C TYR A 567 -18.27 20.74 6.89
N SER A 568 -17.50 21.84 6.88
CA SER A 568 -17.47 22.75 5.74
C SER A 568 -16.80 22.10 4.54
N ASP A 569 -15.65 21.46 4.76
CA ASP A 569 -14.84 20.80 3.73
C ASP A 569 -14.27 19.46 4.20
N LEU A 570 -13.94 18.60 3.22
CA LEU A 570 -13.12 17.39 3.36
C LEU A 570 -11.89 17.53 2.44
N TYR A 571 -10.73 17.15 2.98
CA TYR A 571 -9.42 17.25 2.32
C TYR A 571 -8.75 15.90 2.19
#